data_efca68591e5c870973c09bdef88b86f6
#
_entry.id   efca68591e5c870973c09bdef88b86f6
#
_cell.length_a   1.000
_cell.length_b   1.000
_cell.length_c   1.000
_cell.angle_alpha   90.00
_cell.angle_beta   90.00
_cell.angle_gamma   90.00
#
_symmetry.space_group_name_H-M   'P 1'
#
loop_
_entity.id
_entity.type
_entity.pdbx_description
1 polymer ?
#
loop_
_entity_poly.entity_id
_entity_poly.type
_entity_poly.pdbx_seq_one_letter_code
_entity_poly.pdbx_strand_id
1 'polypeptide(L)'
;METTWASLTIPLIVGALILLIPGLIVAVALRQRGVEALGLAAPISVGIFGVSAIVASKAGIRFSLLVPLGLAVIVAAIMYALCWFLERRGWLDAPASAHPVDSGQTADGGTSEKPLNRVIRGWFSREMLICYAGVLIGFVLLYWSIARAIGRPEYISQTYDANFHLNAIRYIADTGDASSLTIASMTSGGEPPAFYPAAWHGVATVIYQATGVSVPATANLVSVLVGAVIWPLSLMYLVRSTVRVSAPALLSVGIIAASYTAFPMLLINFGVLYPNSLGISALPVGLGLFAQLLRTVQ
;
A
#
# COMPACT_ATOMS: atom_id res chain seq x y z
N MET A 1 -7.47 -0.90 30.33
CA MET A 1 -7.39 -2.22 29.67
C MET A 1 -6.04 -2.32 28.99
N GLU A 2 -5.35 -3.45 29.12
CA GLU A 2 -4.08 -3.64 28.39
C GLU A 2 -4.37 -3.76 26.89
N THR A 3 -3.58 -3.06 26.07
CA THR A 3 -3.68 -3.17 24.61
C THR A 3 -3.14 -4.54 24.17
N THR A 4 -3.97 -5.31 23.50
CA THR A 4 -3.62 -6.63 22.94
C THR A 4 -3.70 -6.60 21.43
N TRP A 5 -3.06 -7.53 20.73
CA TRP A 5 -3.19 -7.66 19.27
C TRP A 5 -4.64 -7.90 18.84
N ALA A 6 -5.44 -8.58 19.66
CA ALA A 6 -6.87 -8.76 19.39
C ALA A 6 -7.66 -7.44 19.46
N SER A 7 -7.33 -6.55 20.41
CA SER A 7 -7.98 -5.24 20.51
C SER A 7 -7.60 -4.30 19.35
N LEU A 8 -6.50 -4.58 18.65
CA LEU A 8 -6.06 -3.83 17.47
C LEU A 8 -6.71 -4.29 16.16
N THR A 9 -7.60 -5.27 16.16
CA THR A 9 -8.25 -5.76 14.91
C THR A 9 -8.98 -4.62 14.17
N ILE A 10 -9.80 -3.82 14.85
CA ILE A 10 -10.50 -2.69 14.23
C ILE A 10 -9.50 -1.61 13.80
N PRO A 11 -8.55 -1.14 14.65
CA PRO A 11 -7.48 -0.25 14.22
C PRO A 11 -6.69 -0.75 12.99
N LEU A 12 -6.42 -2.04 12.90
CA LEU A 12 -5.73 -2.64 11.75
C LEU A 12 -6.55 -2.51 10.46
N ILE A 13 -7.85 -2.79 10.53
CA ILE A 13 -8.76 -2.62 9.39
C ILE A 13 -8.82 -1.15 8.97
N VAL A 14 -9.01 -0.24 9.92
CA VAL A 14 -9.03 1.22 9.67
C VAL A 14 -7.70 1.67 9.03
N GLY A 15 -6.57 1.22 9.58
CA GLY A 15 -5.25 1.52 9.04
C GLY A 15 -5.06 0.97 7.62
N ALA A 16 -5.52 -0.25 7.34
CA ALA A 16 -5.50 -0.82 5.99
C ALA A 16 -6.34 0.01 5.00
N LEU A 17 -7.53 0.45 5.40
CA LEU A 17 -8.38 1.31 4.58
C LEU A 17 -7.73 2.67 4.32
N ILE A 18 -7.16 3.32 5.35
CA ILE A 18 -6.44 4.60 5.23
C ILE A 18 -5.28 4.45 4.24
N LEU A 19 -4.54 3.36 4.34
CA LEU A 19 -3.36 3.11 3.50
C LEU A 19 -3.71 2.71 2.06
N LEU A 20 -4.82 2.00 1.84
CA LEU A 20 -5.14 1.45 0.51
C LEU A 20 -6.11 2.34 -0.28
N ILE A 21 -7.11 2.96 0.36
CA ILE A 21 -8.20 3.65 -0.36
C ILE A 21 -7.70 4.77 -1.28
N PRO A 22 -6.79 5.69 -0.86
CA PRO A 22 -6.37 6.78 -1.73
C PRO A 22 -5.78 6.29 -3.05
N GLY A 23 -4.89 5.30 -2.99
CA GLY A 23 -4.28 4.72 -4.19
C GLY A 23 -5.22 3.80 -4.96
N LEU A 24 -6.15 3.10 -4.29
CA LEU A 24 -7.12 2.24 -4.93
C LEU A 24 -8.08 3.05 -5.83
N ILE A 25 -8.52 4.22 -5.38
CA ILE A 25 -9.34 5.14 -6.20
C ILE A 25 -8.60 5.48 -7.50
N VAL A 26 -7.30 5.80 -7.42
CA VAL A 26 -6.47 6.10 -8.59
C VAL A 26 -6.23 4.86 -9.45
N ALA A 27 -5.91 3.70 -8.84
CA ALA A 27 -5.71 2.46 -9.59
C ALA A 27 -6.97 2.03 -10.37
N VAL A 28 -8.15 2.20 -9.77
CA VAL A 28 -9.43 1.94 -10.44
C VAL A 28 -9.69 2.93 -11.58
N ALA A 29 -9.33 4.21 -11.41
CA ALA A 29 -9.41 5.21 -12.47
C ALA A 29 -8.49 4.87 -13.65
N LEU A 30 -7.34 4.25 -13.39
CA LEU A 30 -6.41 3.66 -14.39
C LEU A 30 -6.89 2.32 -14.96
N ARG A 31 -8.17 1.97 -14.79
CA ARG A 31 -8.80 0.73 -15.28
C ARG A 31 -8.26 -0.56 -14.65
N GLN A 32 -7.44 -0.49 -13.61
CA GLN A 32 -6.96 -1.68 -12.90
C GLN A 32 -8.08 -2.34 -12.08
N ARG A 33 -8.00 -3.66 -11.89
CA ARG A 33 -9.01 -4.45 -11.19
C ARG A 33 -8.34 -5.54 -10.35
N GLY A 34 -9.08 -6.08 -9.40
CA GLY A 34 -8.64 -7.25 -8.63
C GLY A 34 -7.35 -7.00 -7.86
N VAL A 35 -6.51 -8.01 -7.83
CA VAL A 35 -5.24 -7.97 -7.10
C VAL A 35 -4.23 -6.99 -7.70
N GLU A 36 -4.35 -6.67 -8.99
CA GLU A 36 -3.51 -5.65 -9.65
C GLU A 36 -3.83 -4.26 -9.09
N ALA A 37 -5.12 -3.93 -8.95
CA ALA A 37 -5.53 -2.66 -8.34
C ALA A 37 -5.10 -2.57 -6.87
N LEU A 38 -5.23 -3.66 -6.10
CA LEU A 38 -4.82 -3.73 -4.71
C LEU A 38 -3.29 -3.64 -4.55
N GLY A 39 -2.53 -4.29 -5.42
CA GLY A 39 -1.07 -4.22 -5.41
C GLY A 39 -0.55 -2.79 -5.68
N LEU A 40 -1.18 -2.08 -6.62
CA LEU A 40 -0.86 -0.69 -6.93
C LEU A 40 -1.33 0.29 -5.85
N ALA A 41 -2.36 -0.06 -5.08
CA ALA A 41 -3.01 0.85 -4.15
C ALA A 41 -2.03 1.44 -3.12
N ALA A 42 -1.24 0.60 -2.45
CA ALA A 42 -0.33 1.07 -1.40
C ALA A 42 0.79 1.99 -1.93
N PRO A 43 1.56 1.63 -2.98
CA PRO A 43 2.57 2.53 -3.54
C PRO A 43 2.01 3.88 -4.00
N ILE A 44 0.85 3.89 -4.66
CA ILE A 44 0.17 5.12 -5.09
C ILE A 44 -0.25 5.94 -3.87
N SER A 45 -0.84 5.32 -2.85
CA SER A 45 -1.21 6.00 -1.60
C SER A 45 -0.01 6.65 -0.93
N VAL A 46 1.12 5.93 -0.83
CA VAL A 46 2.36 6.47 -0.24
C VAL A 46 2.83 7.73 -0.97
N GLY A 47 2.81 7.69 -2.31
CA GLY A 47 3.11 8.86 -3.13
C GLY A 47 2.14 10.04 -2.86
N ILE A 48 0.83 9.74 -2.79
CA ILE A 48 -0.21 10.73 -2.47
C ILE A 48 0.00 11.33 -1.08
N PHE A 49 0.27 10.51 -0.05
CA PHE A 49 0.55 10.98 1.30
C PHE A 49 1.77 11.90 1.32
N GLY A 50 2.87 11.51 0.67
CA GLY A 50 4.10 12.32 0.61
C GLY A 50 3.89 13.65 -0.09
N VAL A 51 3.29 13.65 -1.29
CA VAL A 51 3.06 14.87 -2.07
C VAL A 51 2.04 15.78 -1.38
N SER A 52 0.93 15.23 -0.91
CA SER A 52 -0.12 16.01 -0.25
C SER A 52 0.37 16.67 1.04
N ALA A 53 1.26 16.01 1.79
CA ALA A 53 1.86 16.57 2.99
C ALA A 53 2.72 17.80 2.67
N ILE A 54 3.55 17.74 1.62
CA ILE A 54 4.35 18.87 1.17
C ILE A 54 3.47 20.03 0.70
N VAL A 55 2.45 19.73 -0.11
CA VAL A 55 1.51 20.76 -0.61
C VAL A 55 0.75 21.40 0.53
N ALA A 56 0.23 20.62 1.48
CA ALA A 56 -0.50 21.14 2.64
C ALA A 56 0.38 22.06 3.50
N SER A 57 1.62 21.66 3.80
CA SER A 57 2.59 22.46 4.54
C SER A 57 2.86 23.81 3.85
N LYS A 58 3.10 23.80 2.54
CA LYS A 58 3.31 25.04 1.76
C LYS A 58 2.07 25.93 1.68
N ALA A 59 0.87 25.35 1.73
CA ALA A 59 -0.40 26.07 1.72
C ALA A 59 -0.86 26.51 3.12
N GLY A 60 -0.13 26.17 4.19
CA GLY A 60 -0.56 26.44 5.57
C GLY A 60 -1.77 25.62 6.02
N ILE A 61 -2.04 24.49 5.36
CA ILE A 61 -3.18 23.60 5.67
C ILE A 61 -2.70 22.52 6.65
N ARG A 62 -3.41 22.34 7.76
CA ARG A 62 -3.12 21.24 8.69
C ARG A 62 -3.32 19.89 8.03
N PHE A 63 -2.30 19.03 8.12
CA PHE A 63 -2.35 17.67 7.58
C PHE A 63 -3.33 16.79 8.37
N SER A 64 -4.22 16.14 7.64
CA SER A 64 -5.23 15.22 8.16
C SER A 64 -5.61 14.23 7.06
N LEU A 65 -6.48 13.24 7.35
CA LEU A 65 -6.95 12.26 6.36
C LEU A 65 -7.58 12.92 5.11
N LEU A 66 -8.22 14.07 5.26
CA LEU A 66 -8.89 14.76 4.15
C LEU A 66 -7.90 15.26 3.09
N VAL A 67 -6.66 15.57 3.47
CA VAL A 67 -5.64 16.11 2.56
C VAL A 67 -5.21 15.05 1.52
N PRO A 68 -4.74 13.85 1.90
CA PRO A 68 -4.41 12.82 0.93
C PRO A 68 -5.65 12.29 0.18
N LEU A 69 -6.83 12.21 0.79
CA LEU A 69 -8.06 11.82 0.09
C LEU A 69 -8.45 12.85 -0.98
N GLY A 70 -8.36 14.14 -0.68
CA GLY A 70 -8.64 15.20 -1.66
C GLY A 70 -7.69 15.12 -2.85
N LEU A 71 -6.37 14.98 -2.61
CA LEU A 71 -5.41 14.79 -3.69
C LEU A 71 -5.67 13.50 -4.49
N ALA A 72 -6.03 12.40 -3.81
CA ALA A 72 -6.36 11.13 -4.48
C ALA A 72 -7.53 11.28 -5.45
N VAL A 73 -8.59 11.99 -5.05
CA VAL A 73 -9.75 12.25 -5.90
C VAL A 73 -9.37 13.09 -7.11
N ILE A 74 -8.58 14.15 -6.92
CA ILE A 74 -8.09 14.99 -8.03
C ILE A 74 -7.27 14.17 -9.01
N VAL A 75 -6.28 13.41 -8.53
CA VAL A 75 -5.43 12.56 -9.38
C VAL A 75 -6.28 11.51 -10.10
N ALA A 76 -7.22 10.87 -9.41
CA ALA A 76 -8.11 9.89 -10.01
C ALA A 76 -8.98 10.49 -11.11
N ALA A 77 -9.53 11.70 -10.90
CA ALA A 77 -10.32 12.39 -11.91
C ALA A 77 -9.49 12.70 -13.16
N ILE A 78 -8.24 13.18 -12.99
CA ILE A 78 -7.31 13.44 -14.10
C ILE A 78 -6.98 12.14 -14.82
N MET A 79 -6.64 11.06 -14.12
CA MET A 79 -6.30 9.77 -14.73
C MET A 79 -7.50 9.16 -15.45
N TYR A 80 -8.69 9.25 -14.88
CA TYR A 80 -9.92 8.80 -15.52
C TYR A 80 -10.20 9.55 -16.82
N ALA A 81 -10.10 10.89 -16.80
CA ALA A 81 -10.29 11.73 -17.98
C ALA A 81 -9.24 11.44 -19.06
N LEU A 82 -7.98 11.24 -18.66
CA LEU A 82 -6.90 10.87 -19.58
C LEU A 82 -7.17 9.51 -20.23
N CYS A 83 -7.47 8.47 -19.45
CA CYS A 83 -7.81 7.16 -20.00
C CYS A 83 -8.99 7.24 -20.97
N TRP A 84 -10.07 7.94 -20.58
CA TRP A 84 -11.24 8.13 -21.43
C TRP A 84 -10.91 8.86 -22.73
N PHE A 85 -10.06 9.90 -22.69
CA PHE A 85 -9.62 10.62 -23.89
C PHE A 85 -8.79 9.73 -24.82
N LEU A 86 -7.84 8.97 -24.27
CA LEU A 86 -6.97 8.07 -25.03
C LEU A 86 -7.76 6.91 -25.66
N GLU A 87 -8.71 6.34 -24.92
CA GLU A 87 -9.65 5.32 -25.42
C GLU A 87 -10.47 5.87 -26.61
N ARG A 88 -10.98 7.10 -26.52
CA ARG A 88 -11.73 7.74 -27.62
C ARG A 88 -10.88 8.01 -28.86
N ARG A 89 -9.58 8.22 -28.68
CA ARG A 89 -8.62 8.42 -29.78
C ARG A 89 -8.13 7.10 -30.40
N GLY A 90 -8.50 5.95 -29.81
CA GLY A 90 -7.99 4.65 -30.24
C GLY A 90 -6.51 4.43 -29.91
N TRP A 91 -5.96 5.20 -28.97
CA TRP A 91 -4.56 5.09 -28.52
C TRP A 91 -4.40 4.12 -27.36
N LEU A 92 -5.50 3.78 -26.69
CA LEU A 92 -5.58 2.70 -25.73
C LEU A 92 -6.65 1.73 -26.21
N ASP A 93 -6.31 0.47 -26.30
CA ASP A 93 -7.31 -0.58 -26.44
C ASP A 93 -8.20 -0.58 -25.19
N ALA A 94 -9.50 -0.80 -25.40
CA ALA A 94 -10.39 -1.05 -24.28
C ALA A 94 -9.78 -2.18 -23.45
N PRO A 95 -9.73 -2.09 -22.08
CA PRO A 95 -8.91 -2.94 -21.25
C PRO A 95 -9.12 -4.40 -21.61
N ALA A 96 -8.13 -4.99 -22.25
CA ALA A 96 -8.08 -6.42 -22.48
C ALA A 96 -8.12 -7.07 -21.08
N SER A 97 -9.15 -7.87 -20.84
CA SER A 97 -9.21 -8.70 -19.64
C SER A 97 -7.86 -9.36 -19.43
N ALA A 98 -7.30 -9.20 -18.23
CA ALA A 98 -6.06 -9.82 -17.80
C ALA A 98 -5.90 -11.20 -18.45
N HIS A 99 -4.69 -11.48 -18.93
CA HIS A 99 -4.27 -12.67 -19.67
C HIS A 99 -5.15 -13.90 -19.45
N PRO A 100 -5.71 -14.51 -20.52
CA PRO A 100 -6.42 -15.77 -20.33
C PRO A 100 -5.41 -16.80 -19.84
N VAL A 101 -5.60 -17.28 -18.63
CA VAL A 101 -5.09 -18.61 -18.27
C VAL A 101 -5.70 -19.56 -19.30
N ASP A 102 -4.85 -20.29 -19.99
CA ASP A 102 -5.16 -21.25 -21.02
C ASP A 102 -6.11 -22.34 -20.45
N SER A 103 -7.37 -21.97 -20.27
CA SER A 103 -8.49 -22.91 -20.16
C SER A 103 -8.94 -23.10 -21.61
N GLY A 104 -8.63 -24.24 -22.21
CA GLY A 104 -8.95 -24.62 -23.57
C GLY A 104 -10.46 -24.54 -23.92
N GLN A 105 -11.06 -23.38 -23.74
CA GLN A 105 -12.39 -23.03 -24.15
C GLN A 105 -12.30 -22.27 -25.47
N THR A 106 -12.59 -23.00 -26.52
CA THR A 106 -12.94 -22.50 -27.86
C THR A 106 -13.82 -21.25 -27.78
N ALA A 107 -13.45 -20.25 -28.57
CA ALA A 107 -14.23 -19.06 -28.81
C ALA A 107 -15.62 -19.48 -29.37
N ASP A 108 -16.62 -19.49 -28.52
CA ASP A 108 -18.00 -19.67 -28.93
C ASP A 108 -18.73 -18.30 -28.89
N GLY A 109 -19.36 -18.00 -30.00
CA GLY A 109 -20.40 -17.04 -30.32
C GLY A 109 -20.54 -15.76 -29.49
N GLY A 110 -20.20 -14.63 -30.11
CA GLY A 110 -20.32 -13.25 -29.60
C GLY A 110 -21.63 -12.88 -28.91
N THR A 111 -21.72 -13.15 -27.60
CA THR A 111 -22.68 -12.50 -26.73
C THR A 111 -21.99 -11.29 -26.11
N SER A 112 -22.50 -10.09 -26.45
CA SER A 112 -22.05 -8.82 -25.84
C SER A 112 -22.23 -8.88 -24.32
N GLU A 113 -21.14 -9.22 -23.62
CA GLU A 113 -21.16 -9.29 -22.15
C GLU A 113 -21.50 -7.90 -21.57
N LYS A 114 -22.47 -7.84 -20.67
CA LYS A 114 -22.87 -6.58 -20.02
C LYS A 114 -21.67 -5.97 -19.30
N PRO A 115 -21.47 -4.63 -19.36
CA PRO A 115 -20.34 -3.95 -18.73
C PRO A 115 -20.15 -4.29 -17.25
N LEU A 116 -21.25 -4.45 -16.51
CA LEU A 116 -21.23 -4.82 -15.09
C LEU A 116 -20.62 -6.22 -14.86
N ASN A 117 -20.95 -7.21 -15.70
CA ASN A 117 -20.40 -8.56 -15.56
C ASN A 117 -18.89 -8.59 -15.79
N ARG A 118 -18.39 -7.78 -16.71
CA ARG A 118 -16.94 -7.61 -16.96
C ARG A 118 -16.23 -7.01 -15.73
N VAL A 119 -16.83 -6.01 -15.09
CA VAL A 119 -16.29 -5.44 -13.85
C VAL A 119 -16.27 -6.47 -12.74
N ILE A 120 -17.37 -7.17 -12.51
CA ILE A 120 -17.49 -8.22 -11.47
C ILE A 120 -16.44 -9.32 -11.70
N ARG A 121 -16.29 -9.80 -12.94
CA ARG A 121 -15.28 -10.81 -13.29
C ARG A 121 -13.86 -10.35 -13.00
N GLY A 122 -13.54 -9.08 -13.26
CA GLY A 122 -12.22 -8.50 -12.97
C GLY A 122 -11.87 -8.52 -11.48
N TRP A 123 -12.88 -8.56 -10.58
CA TRP A 123 -12.66 -8.60 -9.13
C TRP A 123 -12.85 -10.00 -8.53
N PHE A 124 -13.72 -10.83 -9.09
CA PHE A 124 -14.20 -12.07 -8.46
C PHE A 124 -14.07 -13.30 -9.38
N SER A 125 -13.17 -13.28 -10.35
CA SER A 125 -12.85 -14.49 -11.11
C SER A 125 -12.23 -15.55 -10.20
N ARG A 126 -12.31 -16.83 -10.59
CA ARG A 126 -11.67 -17.93 -9.86
C ARG A 126 -10.18 -17.65 -9.62
N GLU A 127 -9.50 -17.09 -10.60
CA GLU A 127 -8.08 -16.72 -10.48
C GLU A 127 -7.86 -15.63 -9.44
N MET A 128 -8.69 -14.57 -9.43
CA MET A 128 -8.61 -13.51 -8.41
C MET A 128 -8.83 -14.06 -7.01
N LEU A 129 -9.80 -14.96 -6.83
CA LEU A 129 -10.05 -15.61 -5.54
C LEU A 129 -8.83 -16.42 -5.06
N ILE A 130 -8.13 -17.09 -5.97
CA ILE A 130 -6.88 -17.81 -5.66
C ILE A 130 -5.77 -16.81 -5.26
N CYS A 131 -5.62 -15.69 -5.96
CA CYS A 131 -4.68 -14.64 -5.59
C CYS A 131 -4.98 -14.07 -4.20
N TYR A 132 -6.25 -13.78 -3.91
CA TYR A 132 -6.66 -13.30 -2.59
C TYR A 132 -6.38 -14.34 -1.49
N ALA A 133 -6.61 -15.61 -1.76
CA ALA A 133 -6.26 -16.69 -0.83
C ALA A 133 -4.75 -16.75 -0.59
N GLY A 134 -3.92 -16.62 -1.62
CA GLY A 134 -2.46 -16.54 -1.49
C GLY A 134 -2.02 -15.33 -0.65
N VAL A 135 -2.58 -14.16 -0.91
CA VAL A 135 -2.31 -12.95 -0.11
C VAL A 135 -2.75 -13.13 1.35
N LEU A 136 -3.93 -13.74 1.58
CA LEU A 136 -4.43 -14.01 2.93
C LEU A 136 -3.53 -14.98 3.70
N ILE A 137 -3.01 -16.02 3.05
CA ILE A 137 -2.01 -16.92 3.64
C ILE A 137 -0.78 -16.12 4.07
N GLY A 138 -0.24 -15.29 3.18
CA GLY A 138 0.88 -14.40 3.49
C GLY A 138 0.58 -13.47 4.66
N PHE A 139 -0.60 -12.84 4.67
CA PHE A 139 -1.05 -11.99 5.76
C PHE A 139 -1.05 -12.74 7.11
N VAL A 140 -1.67 -13.90 7.17
CA VAL A 140 -1.78 -14.66 8.42
C VAL A 140 -0.40 -15.05 8.97
N LEU A 141 0.47 -15.57 8.10
CA LEU A 141 1.82 -15.99 8.49
C LEU A 141 2.68 -14.80 8.96
N LEU A 142 2.66 -13.69 8.21
CA LEU A 142 3.44 -12.50 8.53
C LEU A 142 2.88 -11.75 9.74
N TYR A 143 1.56 -11.60 9.84
CA TYR A 143 0.92 -11.03 11.01
C TYR A 143 1.35 -11.78 12.29
N TRP A 144 1.23 -13.10 12.28
CA TRP A 144 1.61 -13.93 13.41
C TRP A 144 3.11 -13.78 13.74
N SER A 145 3.99 -13.80 12.74
CA SER A 145 5.43 -13.67 12.91
C SER A 145 5.81 -12.30 13.48
N ILE A 146 5.25 -11.21 12.92
CA ILE A 146 5.53 -9.84 13.36
C ILE A 146 4.98 -9.61 14.77
N ALA A 147 3.73 -10.00 15.03
CA ALA A 147 3.11 -9.85 16.32
C ALA A 147 3.86 -10.61 17.42
N ARG A 148 4.34 -11.82 17.11
CA ARG A 148 5.17 -12.61 18.03
C ARG A 148 6.54 -11.97 18.29
N ALA A 149 7.17 -11.41 17.25
CA ALA A 149 8.48 -10.77 17.39
C ALA A 149 8.42 -9.48 18.19
N ILE A 150 7.36 -8.67 18.00
CA ILE A 150 7.15 -7.45 18.79
C ILE A 150 6.72 -7.78 20.22
N GLY A 151 5.91 -8.83 20.41
CA GLY A 151 5.34 -9.19 21.71
C GLY A 151 4.05 -8.42 21.99
N ARG A 152 4.08 -7.37 22.82
CA ARG A 152 2.90 -6.52 23.08
C ARG A 152 2.84 -5.35 22.11
N PRO A 153 1.65 -4.93 21.67
CA PRO A 153 1.50 -3.80 20.75
C PRO A 153 2.13 -2.49 21.22
N GLU A 154 2.20 -2.27 22.54
CA GLU A 154 2.76 -1.08 23.18
C GLU A 154 4.30 -1.11 23.31
N TYR A 155 4.96 -2.22 22.97
CA TYR A 155 6.39 -2.30 23.12
C TYR A 155 7.12 -1.38 22.17
N ILE A 156 8.08 -0.65 22.69
CA ILE A 156 8.92 0.30 21.97
C ILE A 156 10.27 -0.37 21.70
N SER A 157 10.70 -0.34 20.44
CA SER A 157 12.06 -0.77 20.10
C SER A 157 13.09 0.09 20.82
N GLN A 158 14.10 -0.55 21.38
CA GLN A 158 15.18 0.10 22.14
C GLN A 158 16.32 0.59 21.23
N THR A 159 15.98 1.00 19.98
CA THR A 159 16.94 1.54 19.01
C THR A 159 16.81 3.05 18.90
N TYR A 160 17.88 3.73 18.45
CA TYR A 160 17.92 5.19 18.34
C TYR A 160 16.83 5.74 17.42
N ASP A 161 16.58 5.09 16.28
CA ASP A 161 15.62 5.56 15.27
C ASP A 161 14.18 5.53 15.79
N ALA A 162 13.84 4.63 16.73
CA ALA A 162 12.53 4.57 17.36
C ALA A 162 12.15 5.91 17.99
N ASN A 163 13.09 6.57 18.66
CA ASN A 163 12.86 7.87 19.30
C ASN A 163 12.42 8.92 18.27
N PHE A 164 13.15 9.05 17.15
CA PHE A 164 12.76 9.96 16.08
C PHE A 164 11.36 9.64 15.53
N HIS A 165 11.10 8.39 15.19
CA HIS A 165 9.85 8.00 14.52
C HIS A 165 8.61 8.21 15.41
N LEU A 166 8.68 7.87 16.68
CA LEU A 166 7.57 8.05 17.61
C LEU A 166 7.29 9.53 17.88
N ASN A 167 8.36 10.33 18.07
CA ASN A 167 8.22 11.78 18.23
C ASN A 167 7.69 12.46 16.97
N ALA A 168 8.07 12.00 15.78
CA ALA A 168 7.57 12.54 14.52
C ALA A 168 6.05 12.32 14.34
N ILE A 169 5.52 11.16 14.74
CA ILE A 169 4.05 10.93 14.75
C ILE A 169 3.37 11.97 15.65
N ARG A 170 3.90 12.18 16.85
CA ARG A 170 3.35 13.13 17.81
C ARG A 170 3.49 14.57 17.32
N TYR A 171 4.65 14.95 16.79
CA TYR A 171 4.92 16.26 16.21
C TYR A 171 3.92 16.60 15.10
N ILE A 172 3.70 15.69 14.15
CA ILE A 172 2.73 15.90 13.07
C ILE A 172 1.31 16.06 13.64
N ALA A 173 0.93 15.26 14.63
CA ALA A 173 -0.40 15.34 15.25
C ALA A 173 -0.63 16.71 15.92
N ASP A 174 0.38 17.24 16.58
CA ASP A 174 0.31 18.52 17.31
C ASP A 174 0.39 19.72 16.36
N THR A 175 1.35 19.72 15.43
CA THR A 175 1.60 20.86 14.53
C THR A 175 0.72 20.85 13.29
N GLY A 176 0.34 19.66 12.80
CA GLY A 176 -0.30 19.50 11.50
C GLY A 176 0.67 19.61 10.32
N ASP A 177 2.00 19.58 10.54
CA ASP A 177 3.00 19.58 9.47
C ASP A 177 3.62 18.19 9.28
N ALA A 178 3.27 17.52 8.18
CA ALA A 178 3.80 16.21 7.79
C ALA A 178 4.79 16.29 6.61
N SER A 179 5.28 17.47 6.30
CA SER A 179 6.13 17.71 5.14
C SER A 179 7.50 17.03 5.27
N SER A 180 7.90 16.28 4.25
CA SER A 180 9.26 15.75 4.16
C SER A 180 10.34 16.82 4.09
N LEU A 181 9.98 18.08 3.74
CA LEU A 181 10.95 19.18 3.61
C LEU A 181 11.30 19.84 4.95
N THR A 182 10.53 19.58 6.00
CA THR A 182 10.63 20.27 7.28
C THR A 182 10.79 19.36 8.48
N ILE A 183 10.28 18.12 8.42
CA ILE A 183 10.11 17.25 9.58
C ILE A 183 11.43 16.96 10.34
N ALA A 184 12.56 16.86 9.65
CA ALA A 184 13.84 16.58 10.31
C ALA A 184 14.29 17.74 11.22
N SER A 185 13.82 18.96 10.99
CA SER A 185 14.11 20.11 11.85
C SER A 185 13.51 20.01 13.25
N MET A 186 12.61 19.06 13.48
CA MET A 186 12.13 18.70 14.82
C MET A 186 13.28 18.40 15.79
N THR A 187 14.39 17.83 15.30
CA THR A 187 15.58 17.51 16.13
C THR A 187 16.55 18.65 16.34
N SER A 188 16.41 19.74 15.56
CA SER A 188 17.30 20.94 15.62
C SER A 188 16.58 22.19 16.11
N GLY A 189 15.41 22.07 16.73
CA GLY A 189 14.63 23.22 17.19
C GLY A 189 13.97 24.04 16.08
N GLY A 190 13.86 23.48 14.87
CA GLY A 190 13.14 24.09 13.75
C GLY A 190 14.02 24.77 12.71
N GLU A 191 15.28 25.02 13.00
CA GLU A 191 16.17 25.77 12.11
C GLU A 191 17.53 25.08 11.89
N PRO A 192 18.00 25.00 10.65
CA PRO A 192 17.28 25.24 9.39
C PRO A 192 16.28 24.13 9.06
N PRO A 193 15.30 24.35 8.16
CA PRO A 193 14.43 23.28 7.66
C PRO A 193 15.26 22.14 7.09
N ALA A 194 14.96 20.91 7.50
CA ALA A 194 15.74 19.74 7.09
C ALA A 194 14.83 18.62 6.56
N PHE A 195 15.30 17.99 5.48
CA PHE A 195 14.59 16.92 4.76
C PHE A 195 14.69 15.58 5.49
N TYR A 196 13.55 14.90 5.59
CA TYR A 196 13.48 13.48 5.92
C TYR A 196 12.24 12.84 5.27
N PRO A 197 12.30 11.60 4.72
CA PRO A 197 11.14 10.92 4.14
C PRO A 197 10.00 10.77 5.15
N ALA A 198 8.92 11.56 5.00
CA ALA A 198 7.86 11.65 6.00
C ALA A 198 6.57 10.87 5.66
N ALA A 199 6.47 10.25 4.49
CA ALA A 199 5.22 9.58 4.07
C ALA A 199 4.76 8.52 5.08
N TRP A 200 5.68 7.70 5.62
CA TRP A 200 5.37 6.72 6.66
C TRP A 200 4.79 7.39 7.92
N HIS A 201 5.40 8.48 8.37
CA HIS A 201 4.96 9.23 9.54
C HIS A 201 3.59 9.87 9.34
N GLY A 202 3.33 10.42 8.15
CA GLY A 202 2.02 10.95 7.78
C GLY A 202 0.92 9.88 7.82
N VAL A 203 1.18 8.70 7.25
CA VAL A 203 0.27 7.54 7.35
C VAL A 203 0.03 7.15 8.81
N ALA A 204 1.11 6.97 9.58
CA ALA A 204 1.03 6.58 10.99
C ALA A 204 0.24 7.63 11.81
N THR A 205 0.49 8.92 11.59
CA THR A 205 -0.25 10.00 12.28
C THR A 205 -1.75 9.97 11.98
N VAL A 206 -2.13 9.79 10.72
CA VAL A 206 -3.54 9.71 10.35
C VAL A 206 -4.21 8.49 10.99
N ILE A 207 -3.53 7.35 11.06
CA ILE A 207 -4.04 6.15 11.75
C ILE A 207 -4.15 6.42 13.26
N TYR A 208 -3.14 7.03 13.87
CA TYR A 208 -3.16 7.44 15.28
C TYR A 208 -4.38 8.32 15.59
N GLN A 209 -4.62 9.36 14.77
CA GLN A 209 -5.75 10.28 14.94
C GLN A 209 -7.10 9.61 14.73
N ALA A 210 -7.20 8.69 13.74
CA ALA A 210 -8.46 8.03 13.42
C ALA A 210 -8.86 6.95 14.43
N THR A 211 -7.88 6.30 15.07
CA THR A 211 -8.14 5.14 15.92
C THR A 211 -8.02 5.42 17.42
N GLY A 212 -7.32 6.50 17.81
CA GLY A 212 -7.02 6.80 19.21
C GLY A 212 -6.07 5.79 19.90
N VAL A 213 -5.45 4.90 19.12
CA VAL A 213 -4.45 3.94 19.63
C VAL A 213 -3.17 4.70 19.98
N SER A 214 -2.44 4.27 21.01
CA SER A 214 -1.19 4.93 21.43
C SER A 214 -0.16 5.02 20.31
N VAL A 215 0.75 5.99 20.38
CA VAL A 215 1.80 6.17 19.37
C VAL A 215 2.66 4.92 19.18
N PRO A 216 3.14 4.23 20.23
CA PRO A 216 3.89 2.99 20.05
C PRO A 216 3.07 1.87 19.37
N ALA A 217 1.83 1.65 19.82
CA ALA A 217 0.99 0.63 19.23
C ALA A 217 0.61 0.97 17.78
N THR A 218 0.46 2.25 17.44
CA THR A 218 0.26 2.70 16.05
C THR A 218 1.48 2.39 15.18
N ALA A 219 2.70 2.68 15.64
CA ALA A 219 3.92 2.37 14.89
C ALA A 219 4.06 0.86 14.62
N ASN A 220 3.77 0.03 15.62
CA ASN A 220 3.78 -1.42 15.49
C ASN A 220 2.65 -1.93 14.57
N LEU A 221 1.47 -1.31 14.62
CA LEU A 221 0.36 -1.60 13.71
C LEU A 221 0.73 -1.28 12.25
N VAL A 222 1.38 -0.13 12.00
CA VAL A 222 1.86 0.22 10.66
C VAL A 222 2.93 -0.76 10.19
N SER A 223 3.80 -1.26 11.06
CA SER A 223 4.76 -2.31 10.73
C SER A 223 4.07 -3.60 10.28
N VAL A 224 2.96 -3.98 10.92
CA VAL A 224 2.11 -5.10 10.47
C VAL A 224 1.49 -4.81 9.11
N LEU A 225 0.95 -3.60 8.89
CA LEU A 225 0.38 -3.23 7.59
C LEU A 225 1.41 -3.30 6.46
N VAL A 226 2.61 -2.79 6.70
CA VAL A 226 3.71 -2.83 5.72
C VAL A 226 4.14 -4.26 5.43
N GLY A 227 4.41 -5.05 6.47
CA GLY A 227 4.94 -6.40 6.32
C GLY A 227 3.90 -7.44 5.90
N ALA A 228 2.68 -7.37 6.45
CA ALA A 228 1.68 -8.41 6.25
C ALA A 228 0.60 -8.07 5.22
N VAL A 229 0.42 -6.80 4.84
CA VAL A 229 -0.55 -6.39 3.83
C VAL A 229 0.14 -5.95 2.54
N ILE A 230 1.01 -4.92 2.62
CA ILE A 230 1.62 -4.35 1.40
C ILE A 230 2.55 -5.37 0.74
N TRP A 231 3.43 -6.00 1.49
CA TRP A 231 4.44 -6.91 0.95
C TRP A 231 3.85 -8.09 0.15
N PRO A 232 2.91 -8.90 0.68
CA PRO A 232 2.34 -10.00 -0.10
C PRO A 232 1.49 -9.52 -1.29
N LEU A 233 0.81 -8.37 -1.19
CA LEU A 233 0.11 -7.76 -2.33
C LEU A 233 1.09 -7.34 -3.43
N SER A 234 2.20 -6.72 -3.06
CA SER A 234 3.24 -6.26 -4.00
C SER A 234 3.93 -7.45 -4.70
N LEU A 235 4.23 -8.52 -3.97
CA LEU A 235 4.78 -9.75 -4.55
C LEU A 235 3.78 -10.43 -5.48
N MET A 236 2.51 -10.49 -5.12
CA MET A 236 1.46 -11.04 -5.98
C MET A 236 1.35 -10.24 -7.27
N TYR A 237 1.42 -8.90 -7.19
CA TYR A 237 1.45 -8.03 -8.36
C TYR A 237 2.68 -8.34 -9.25
N LEU A 238 3.88 -8.45 -8.66
CA LEU A 238 5.11 -8.77 -9.41
C LEU A 238 4.99 -10.09 -10.16
N VAL A 239 4.58 -11.15 -9.46
CA VAL A 239 4.45 -12.49 -10.05
C VAL A 239 3.49 -12.46 -11.23
N ARG A 240 2.32 -11.87 -11.06
CA ARG A 240 1.32 -11.76 -12.13
C ARG A 240 1.78 -10.88 -13.31
N SER A 241 2.60 -9.87 -13.02
CA SER A 241 3.13 -8.96 -14.04
C SER A 241 4.27 -9.57 -14.86
N THR A 242 5.01 -10.54 -14.29
CA THR A 242 6.28 -11.01 -14.89
C THR A 242 6.22 -12.42 -15.43
N VAL A 243 5.45 -13.31 -14.81
CA VAL A 243 5.44 -14.74 -15.17
C VAL A 243 4.01 -15.29 -15.29
N ARG A 244 3.85 -16.27 -16.19
CA ARG A 244 2.63 -17.07 -16.28
C ARG A 244 2.78 -18.26 -15.33
N VAL A 245 1.92 -18.31 -14.32
CA VAL A 245 2.00 -19.34 -13.27
C VAL A 245 0.66 -20.05 -13.10
N SER A 246 0.73 -21.30 -12.64
CA SER A 246 -0.45 -22.08 -12.31
C SER A 246 -1.14 -21.60 -11.03
N ALA A 247 -2.41 -21.98 -10.83
CA ALA A 247 -3.15 -21.66 -9.62
C ALA A 247 -2.45 -22.08 -8.31
N PRO A 248 -1.84 -23.26 -8.18
CA PRO A 248 -1.06 -23.61 -6.98
C PRO A 248 0.13 -22.67 -6.75
N ALA A 249 0.81 -22.24 -7.81
CA ALA A 249 1.92 -21.30 -7.68
C ALA A 249 1.46 -19.91 -7.18
N LEU A 250 0.26 -19.45 -7.55
CA LEU A 250 -0.31 -18.22 -7.01
C LEU A 250 -0.60 -18.33 -5.49
N LEU A 251 -1.06 -19.48 -5.02
CA LEU A 251 -1.22 -19.72 -3.59
C LEU A 251 0.11 -19.69 -2.84
N SER A 252 1.19 -20.24 -3.43
CA SER A 252 2.51 -20.28 -2.80
C SER A 252 3.16 -18.91 -2.65
N VAL A 253 2.72 -17.88 -3.39
CA VAL A 253 3.26 -16.51 -3.27
C VAL A 253 3.19 -16.00 -1.83
N GLY A 254 2.08 -16.25 -1.11
CA GLY A 254 1.93 -15.86 0.28
C GLY A 254 2.90 -16.59 1.21
N ILE A 255 3.12 -17.88 0.99
CA ILE A 255 4.10 -18.67 1.77
C ILE A 255 5.51 -18.14 1.51
N ILE A 256 5.85 -17.90 0.25
CA ILE A 256 7.15 -17.34 -0.16
C ILE A 256 7.32 -15.95 0.47
N ALA A 257 6.31 -15.08 0.45
CA ALA A 257 6.34 -13.77 1.08
C ALA A 257 6.73 -13.85 2.57
N ALA A 258 6.24 -14.87 3.28
CA ALA A 258 6.52 -15.10 4.68
C ALA A 258 7.85 -15.83 4.97
N SER A 259 8.50 -16.35 3.94
CA SER A 259 9.73 -17.15 4.09
C SER A 259 11.00 -16.31 4.12
N TYR A 260 10.94 -15.02 3.79
CA TYR A 260 12.10 -14.14 3.82
C TYR A 260 12.44 -13.74 5.25
N THR A 261 13.68 -14.02 5.67
CA THR A 261 14.18 -13.64 7.00
C THR A 261 14.56 -12.16 7.08
N ALA A 262 15.09 -11.60 5.98
CA ALA A 262 15.53 -10.22 5.94
C ALA A 262 14.35 -9.22 5.89
N PHE A 263 13.28 -9.54 5.16
CA PHE A 263 12.11 -8.68 5.06
C PHE A 263 10.82 -9.44 5.41
N PRO A 264 9.95 -8.88 6.25
CA PRO A 264 10.04 -7.54 6.89
C PRO A 264 10.84 -7.54 8.20
N MET A 265 11.20 -8.73 8.74
CA MET A 265 11.63 -8.91 10.11
C MET A 265 12.90 -8.15 10.48
N LEU A 266 13.92 -8.17 9.61
CA LEU A 266 15.18 -7.48 9.88
C LEU A 266 14.98 -5.96 10.01
N LEU A 267 14.16 -5.34 9.16
CA LEU A 267 13.93 -3.90 9.17
C LEU A 267 13.06 -3.42 10.34
N ILE A 268 12.24 -4.32 10.91
CA ILE A 268 11.46 -4.04 12.11
C ILE A 268 12.31 -4.20 13.36
N ASN A 269 13.15 -5.24 13.42
CA ASN A 269 13.90 -5.59 14.62
C ASN A 269 15.26 -4.91 14.72
N PHE A 270 15.92 -4.65 13.58
CA PHE A 270 17.23 -4.02 13.51
C PHE A 270 17.11 -2.58 13.03
N GLY A 271 17.12 -1.63 13.97
CA GLY A 271 17.13 -0.20 13.70
C GLY A 271 15.76 0.43 13.46
N VAL A 272 14.66 -0.34 13.41
CA VAL A 272 13.29 0.14 13.09
C VAL A 272 13.25 1.07 11.90
N LEU A 273 13.77 0.62 10.78
CA LEU A 273 13.89 1.40 9.53
C LEU A 273 12.52 1.56 8.84
N TYR A 274 11.56 2.17 9.51
CA TYR A 274 10.15 2.23 9.11
C TYR A 274 9.92 2.83 7.71
N PRO A 275 10.47 4.01 7.34
CA PRO A 275 10.29 4.56 6.00
C PRO A 275 10.93 3.67 4.93
N ASN A 276 12.08 3.05 5.23
CA ASN A 276 12.76 2.14 4.33
C ASN A 276 11.95 0.84 4.13
N SER A 277 11.39 0.28 5.21
CA SER A 277 10.53 -0.90 5.12
C SER A 277 9.31 -0.66 4.22
N LEU A 278 8.70 0.52 4.31
CA LEU A 278 7.60 0.94 3.44
C LEU A 278 8.05 1.00 1.97
N GLY A 279 9.21 1.59 1.69
CA GLY A 279 9.77 1.66 0.33
C GLY A 279 10.07 0.28 -0.25
N ILE A 280 10.72 -0.60 0.52
CA ILE A 280 11.06 -1.96 0.08
C ILE A 280 9.79 -2.79 -0.13
N SER A 281 8.76 -2.64 0.72
CA SER A 281 7.49 -3.37 0.53
C SER A 281 6.79 -3.02 -0.78
N ALA A 282 7.00 -1.82 -1.31
CA ALA A 282 6.44 -1.35 -2.58
C ALA A 282 7.32 -1.70 -3.82
N LEU A 283 8.59 -2.04 -3.61
CA LEU A 283 9.55 -2.30 -4.70
C LEU A 283 9.09 -3.37 -5.70
N PRO A 284 8.49 -4.50 -5.30
CA PRO A 284 8.02 -5.49 -6.26
C PRO A 284 7.01 -4.94 -7.27
N VAL A 285 6.16 -3.99 -6.87
CA VAL A 285 5.25 -3.32 -7.80
C VAL A 285 6.01 -2.50 -8.84
N GLY A 286 7.02 -1.74 -8.41
CA GLY A 286 7.88 -0.99 -9.33
C GLY A 286 8.58 -1.89 -10.34
N LEU A 287 9.12 -3.04 -9.89
CA LEU A 287 9.73 -4.03 -10.78
C LEU A 287 8.72 -4.64 -11.75
N GLY A 288 7.50 -4.93 -11.30
CA GLY A 288 6.42 -5.44 -12.16
C GLY A 288 6.00 -4.44 -13.23
N LEU A 289 5.85 -3.17 -12.89
CA LEU A 289 5.56 -2.09 -13.84
C LEU A 289 6.69 -1.90 -14.85
N PHE A 290 7.94 -1.93 -14.40
CA PHE A 290 9.10 -1.85 -15.28
C PHE A 290 9.18 -3.02 -16.26
N ALA A 291 8.91 -4.25 -15.79
CA ALA A 291 8.85 -5.41 -16.66
C ALA A 291 7.73 -5.32 -17.71
N GLN A 292 6.56 -4.78 -17.35
CA GLN A 292 5.47 -4.51 -18.30
C GLN A 292 5.89 -3.48 -19.34
N LEU A 293 6.51 -2.37 -18.91
CA LEU A 293 7.01 -1.33 -19.82
C LEU A 293 8.00 -1.89 -20.85
N LEU A 294 8.95 -2.72 -20.42
CA LEU A 294 9.91 -3.34 -21.35
C LEU A 294 9.24 -4.22 -22.40
N ARG A 295 8.14 -4.90 -22.05
CA ARG A 295 7.37 -5.72 -23.01
C ARG A 295 6.58 -4.93 -24.03
N THR A 296 6.19 -3.69 -23.69
CA THR A 296 5.46 -2.83 -24.64
C THR A 296 6.37 -2.14 -25.64
N VAL A 297 7.67 -2.09 -25.37
CA VAL A 297 8.69 -1.44 -26.24
C VAL A 297 9.32 -2.44 -27.22
N GLN A 298 9.18 -3.74 -26.99
CA GLN A 298 9.60 -4.82 -27.90
C GLN A 298 8.51 -5.17 -28.92
#